data_d657466a3e26cb41e5626aa179893959
#
_entry.id   d657466a3e26cb41e5626aa179893959
#
_cell.length_a   1.000
_cell.length_b   1.000
_cell.length_c   1.000
_cell.angle_alpha   90.00
_cell.angle_beta   90.00
_cell.angle_gamma   90.00
#
_symmetry.space_group_name_H-M   'P 1'
#
loop_
_entity.id
_entity.type
_entity.pdbx_description
1 polymer ?
#
loop_
_entity_poly.entity_id
_entity_poly.type
_entity_poly.pdbx_seq_one_letter_code
_entity_poly.pdbx_strand_id
1 'polypeptide(L)'
;MRRLNGPRVLQLVLKEAPYIATQDGDKELEVRSDSRWIRSRLIDAGTGLVREYDFVRYRLGYQAGAPCTVCRWGGTVWCDEDITVGPYRNGFRRTFSGGVWVIVNCFFRRV
;
A
#
# COMPACT_ATOMS: atom_id res chain seq x y z
N MET A 1 19.21 1.06 -14.91
CA MET A 1 19.43 2.50 -15.16
C MET A 1 19.37 3.28 -13.86
N ARG A 2 20.26 4.19 -13.67
CA ARG A 2 20.30 5.01 -12.47
C ARG A 2 19.24 6.10 -12.52
N ARG A 3 18.47 6.25 -11.45
CA ARG A 3 17.47 7.31 -11.35
C ARG A 3 18.11 8.61 -10.89
N LEU A 4 17.78 9.68 -11.60
CA LEU A 4 18.31 11.01 -11.29
C LEU A 4 17.47 11.75 -10.26
N ASN A 5 16.21 11.36 -10.09
CA ASN A 5 15.24 12.09 -9.28
C ASN A 5 14.95 11.45 -7.92
N GLY A 6 15.86 10.63 -7.42
CA GLY A 6 15.70 9.96 -6.14
C GLY A 6 14.72 8.78 -6.18
N PRO A 7 14.28 8.30 -5.02
CA PRO A 7 13.44 7.11 -4.94
C PRO A 7 12.04 7.35 -5.48
N ARG A 8 11.45 6.27 -6.00
CA ARG A 8 10.03 6.24 -6.38
C ARG A 8 9.21 5.87 -5.16
N VAL A 9 8.22 6.68 -4.87
CA VAL A 9 7.37 6.49 -3.69
C VAL A 9 5.92 6.39 -4.12
N LEU A 10 5.27 5.29 -3.74
CA LEU A 10 3.83 5.14 -3.88
C LEU A 10 3.18 5.79 -2.67
N GLN A 11 2.34 6.79 -2.90
CA GLN A 11 1.67 7.51 -1.82
C GLN A 11 0.20 7.11 -1.73
N LEU A 12 -0.21 6.67 -0.56
CA LEU A 12 -1.58 6.23 -0.28
C LEU A 12 -2.06 6.87 1.02
N VAL A 13 -3.37 7.03 1.12
CA VAL A 13 -4.01 7.59 2.32
C VAL A 13 -4.78 6.49 3.02
N LEU A 14 -4.68 6.44 4.35
CA LEU A 14 -5.36 5.47 5.19
C LEU A 14 -6.21 6.18 6.24
N LYS A 15 -7.29 5.51 6.65
CA LYS A 15 -8.02 5.82 7.88
C LYS A 15 -7.21 5.36 9.08
N GLU A 16 -7.66 5.73 10.27
CA GLU A 16 -6.89 5.53 11.50
C GLU A 16 -6.57 4.06 11.78
N ALA A 17 -7.56 3.18 11.78
CA ALA A 17 -7.33 1.78 12.16
C ALA A 17 -6.33 1.07 11.23
N PRO A 18 -6.49 1.12 9.90
CA PRO A 18 -5.48 0.53 9.02
C PRO A 18 -4.12 1.24 9.09
N TYR A 19 -4.09 2.54 9.36
CA TYR A 19 -2.85 3.27 9.54
C TYR A 19 -2.07 2.76 10.75
N ILE A 20 -2.74 2.61 11.88
CA ILE A 20 -2.11 2.09 13.11
C ILE A 20 -1.56 0.68 12.88
N ALA A 21 -2.33 -0.19 12.24
CA ALA A 21 -1.87 -1.55 11.94
C ALA A 21 -0.63 -1.55 11.03
N THR A 22 -0.54 -0.62 10.10
CA THR A 22 0.62 -0.47 9.22
C THR A 22 1.82 0.08 10.00
N GLN A 23 1.61 1.11 10.80
CA GLN A 23 2.66 1.73 11.61
C GLN A 23 3.27 0.75 12.60
N ASP A 24 2.45 -0.12 13.17
CA ASP A 24 2.89 -1.14 14.12
C ASP A 24 3.68 -2.28 13.45
N GLY A 25 3.74 -2.32 12.13
CA GLY A 25 4.38 -3.40 11.40
C GLY A 25 3.55 -4.68 11.36
N ASP A 26 2.27 -4.59 11.72
CA ASP A 26 1.37 -5.74 11.77
C ASP A 26 0.68 -6.00 10.43
N LYS A 27 0.40 -4.94 9.68
CA LYS A 27 -0.29 -5.02 8.40
C LYS A 27 0.72 -5.13 7.24
N GLU A 28 0.95 -6.36 6.79
CA GLU A 28 1.92 -6.65 5.73
C GLU A 28 1.37 -6.44 4.33
N LEU A 29 0.06 -6.42 4.17
CA LEU A 29 -0.60 -6.25 2.89
C LEU A 29 -1.53 -5.06 2.91
N GLU A 30 -1.38 -4.21 1.91
CA GLU A 30 -2.35 -3.17 1.61
C GLU A 30 -3.22 -3.65 0.46
N VAL A 31 -4.52 -3.74 0.69
CA VAL A 31 -5.47 -4.24 -0.30
C VAL A 31 -6.36 -3.09 -0.77
N ARG A 32 -6.45 -2.93 -2.07
CA ARG A 32 -7.25 -1.88 -2.69
C ARG A 32 -8.19 -2.47 -3.73
N SER A 33 -9.46 -2.10 -3.64
CA SER A 33 -10.44 -2.40 -4.68
C SER A 33 -10.02 -1.71 -5.98
N ASP A 34 -10.31 -2.37 -7.11
CA ASP A 34 -9.97 -1.81 -8.40
C ASP A 34 -10.73 -0.50 -8.66
N SER A 35 -10.03 0.49 -9.16
CA SER A 35 -10.59 1.76 -9.59
C SER A 35 -9.65 2.40 -10.60
N ARG A 36 -10.17 3.38 -11.36
CA ARG A 36 -9.34 4.12 -12.30
C ARG A 36 -8.17 4.80 -11.58
N TRP A 37 -8.44 5.38 -10.41
CA TRP A 37 -7.41 6.08 -9.66
C TRP A 37 -6.30 5.14 -9.19
N ILE A 38 -6.67 4.02 -8.55
CA ILE A 38 -5.65 3.08 -8.05
C ILE A 38 -4.88 2.46 -9.21
N ARG A 39 -5.56 2.11 -10.28
CA ARG A 39 -4.90 1.54 -11.46
C ARG A 39 -3.88 2.49 -12.06
N SER A 40 -4.17 3.80 -12.08
CA SER A 40 -3.23 4.80 -12.57
C SER A 40 -1.95 4.89 -11.73
N ARG A 41 -2.04 4.53 -10.45
CA ARG A 41 -0.90 4.51 -9.53
C ARG A 41 -0.08 3.23 -9.63
N LEU A 42 -0.72 2.12 -9.99
CA LEU A 42 -0.10 0.80 -9.92
C LEU A 42 0.35 0.27 -11.29
N ILE A 43 -0.25 0.72 -12.36
CA ILE A 43 0.02 0.22 -13.71
C ILE A 43 0.48 1.35 -14.60
N ASP A 44 1.56 1.10 -15.34
CA ASP A 44 2.04 2.03 -16.36
C ASP A 44 1.13 1.96 -17.58
N ALA A 45 0.51 3.08 -17.94
CA ALA A 45 -0.45 3.13 -19.04
C ALA A 45 0.21 2.87 -20.41
N GLY A 46 1.49 3.20 -20.55
CA GLY A 46 2.21 3.01 -21.82
C GLY A 46 2.61 1.56 -22.08
N THR A 47 2.89 0.79 -21.04
CA THR A 47 3.38 -0.58 -21.16
C THR A 47 2.41 -1.63 -20.66
N GLY A 48 1.42 -1.25 -19.84
CA GLY A 48 0.53 -2.20 -19.17
C GLY A 48 1.18 -2.97 -18.03
N LEU A 49 2.41 -2.64 -17.68
CA LEU A 49 3.15 -3.33 -16.63
C LEU A 49 2.96 -2.66 -15.28
N VAL A 50 3.15 -3.42 -14.22
CA VAL A 50 3.13 -2.91 -12.85
C VAL A 50 4.25 -1.89 -12.67
N ARG A 51 3.91 -0.73 -12.10
CA ARG A 51 4.91 0.27 -11.74
C ARG A 51 5.74 -0.23 -10.58
N GLU A 52 7.05 -0.06 -10.66
CA GLU A 52 7.97 -0.40 -9.58
C GLU A 52 8.21 0.82 -8.69
N TYR A 53 8.18 0.58 -7.39
CA TYR A 53 8.44 1.58 -6.37
C TYR A 53 9.56 1.11 -5.45
N ASP A 54 10.18 2.07 -4.77
CA ASP A 54 11.14 1.77 -3.72
C ASP A 54 10.45 1.71 -2.36
N PHE A 55 9.49 2.60 -2.16
CA PHE A 55 8.79 2.77 -0.89
C PHE A 55 7.30 2.94 -1.10
N VAL A 56 6.55 2.63 -0.05
CA VAL A 56 5.15 3.03 0.08
C VAL A 56 5.05 3.97 1.28
N ARG A 57 4.47 5.14 1.04
CA ARG A 57 4.25 6.13 2.08
C ARG A 57 2.76 6.21 2.36
N TYR A 58 2.39 5.88 3.57
CA TYR A 58 1.00 5.96 4.03
C TYR A 58 0.80 7.21 4.84
N ARG A 59 -0.26 7.92 4.54
CA ARG A 59 -0.64 9.14 5.24
C ARG A 59 -1.93 8.93 5.99
N LEU A 60 -1.98 9.40 7.23
CA LEU A 60 -3.20 9.34 8.06
C LEU A 60 -4.13 10.49 7.70
N GLY A 61 -5.04 10.24 6.75
CA GLY A 61 -6.00 11.24 6.30
C GLY A 61 -5.39 12.31 5.39
N TYR A 62 -6.20 13.30 5.07
CA TYR A 62 -5.86 14.33 4.07
C TYR A 62 -5.46 15.67 4.68
N GLN A 63 -5.46 15.79 5.98
CA GLN A 63 -5.16 17.05 6.66
C GLN A 63 -3.70 17.45 6.47
N ALA A 64 -3.46 18.75 6.34
CA ALA A 64 -2.10 19.27 6.29
C ALA A 64 -1.33 18.88 7.54
N GLY A 65 -0.09 18.43 7.39
CA GLY A 65 0.73 18.00 8.51
C GLY A 65 0.35 16.64 9.09
N ALA A 66 -0.52 15.87 8.41
CA ALA A 66 -0.90 14.54 8.86
C ALA A 66 0.33 13.63 8.99
N PRO A 67 0.38 12.76 10.01
CA PRO A 67 1.48 11.83 10.16
C PRO A 67 1.55 10.84 9.01
N CYS A 68 2.75 10.39 8.73
CA CYS A 68 3.02 9.41 7.69
C CYS A 68 3.85 8.26 8.24
N THR A 69 3.69 7.09 7.65
CA THR A 69 4.57 5.96 7.88
C THR A 69 5.05 5.42 6.55
N VAL A 70 6.30 4.96 6.51
CA VAL A 70 6.95 4.51 5.28
C VAL A 70 7.41 3.07 5.45
N CYS A 71 7.16 2.25 4.44
CA CYS A 71 7.73 0.91 4.36
C CYS A 71 8.31 0.69 2.96
N ARG A 72 9.14 -0.34 2.82
CA ARG A 72 9.64 -0.72 1.51
C ARG A 72 8.52 -1.35 0.71
N TRP A 73 8.50 -1.08 -0.58
CA TRP A 73 7.56 -1.72 -1.49
C TRP A 73 8.09 -3.13 -1.84
N GLY A 74 7.26 -4.14 -1.58
CA GLY A 74 7.61 -5.53 -1.82
C GLY A 74 6.95 -6.13 -3.06
N GLY A 75 6.21 -5.33 -3.79
CA GLY A 75 5.53 -5.75 -5.01
C GLY A 75 4.05 -5.43 -5.01
N THR A 76 3.45 -5.52 -6.18
CA THR A 76 2.02 -5.32 -6.39
C THR A 76 1.52 -6.47 -7.25
N VAL A 77 0.44 -7.12 -6.83
CA VAL A 77 -0.19 -8.21 -7.57
C VAL A 77 -1.69 -8.03 -7.64
N TRP A 78 -2.28 -8.55 -8.71
CA TRP A 78 -3.72 -8.65 -8.86
C TRP A 78 -4.21 -9.95 -8.22
N CYS A 79 -5.33 -9.89 -7.50
CA CYS A 79 -5.96 -11.05 -6.89
C CYS A 79 -7.44 -11.08 -7.26
N ASP A 80 -7.87 -12.15 -7.92
CA ASP A 80 -9.29 -12.34 -8.32
C ASP A 80 -10.15 -12.89 -7.19
N GLU A 81 -9.53 -13.46 -6.18
CA GLU A 81 -10.22 -14.12 -5.08
C GLU A 81 -10.60 -13.11 -4.00
N ASP A 82 -11.61 -13.48 -3.21
CA ASP A 82 -11.93 -12.73 -1.99
C ASP A 82 -10.76 -12.83 -1.03
N ILE A 83 -10.44 -11.73 -0.39
CA ILE A 83 -9.34 -11.66 0.56
C ILE A 83 -9.77 -10.98 1.85
N THR A 84 -9.41 -11.57 2.97
CA THR A 84 -9.63 -10.98 4.29
C THR A 84 -8.29 -10.60 4.90
N VAL A 85 -8.17 -9.35 5.32
CA VAL A 85 -7.02 -8.88 6.07
C VAL A 85 -7.40 -8.69 7.53
N GLY A 86 -6.48 -9.03 8.42
CA GLY A 86 -6.74 -9.00 9.86
C GLY A 86 -7.43 -10.26 10.36
N PRO A 87 -7.89 -10.24 11.63
CA PRO A 87 -7.77 -9.10 12.53
C PRO A 87 -6.32 -8.83 12.92
N TYR A 88 -5.97 -7.57 12.94
CA TYR A 88 -4.69 -7.12 13.44
C TYR A 88 -4.75 -6.89 14.95
N ARG A 89 -3.61 -6.58 15.58
CA ARG A 89 -3.55 -6.37 17.03
C ARG A 89 -4.50 -5.29 17.53
N ASN A 90 -4.80 -4.29 16.70
CA ASN A 90 -5.78 -3.25 17.05
C ASN A 90 -7.24 -3.64 16.74
N GLY A 91 -7.46 -4.89 16.32
CA GLY A 91 -8.81 -5.39 15.98
C GLY A 91 -9.30 -5.07 14.59
N PHE A 92 -8.55 -4.32 13.79
CA PHE A 92 -8.96 -4.00 12.42
C PHE A 92 -9.03 -5.26 11.57
N ARG A 93 -10.13 -5.42 10.87
CA ARG A 93 -10.38 -6.52 9.95
C ARG A 93 -11.22 -6.02 8.79
N ARG A 94 -10.90 -6.46 7.59
CA ARG A 94 -11.71 -6.13 6.42
C ARG A 94 -11.67 -7.25 5.39
N THR A 95 -12.82 -7.53 4.76
CA THR A 95 -12.94 -8.46 3.64
C THR A 95 -13.18 -7.68 2.37
N PHE A 96 -12.47 -8.06 1.31
CA PHE A 96 -12.61 -7.51 -0.02
C PHE A 96 -13.10 -8.61 -0.96
N SER A 97 -13.96 -8.24 -1.89
CA SER A 97 -14.53 -9.18 -2.86
C SER A 97 -14.39 -8.64 -4.27
N GLY A 98 -14.32 -9.54 -5.24
CA GLY A 98 -14.49 -9.20 -6.64
C GLY A 98 -13.27 -8.62 -7.34
N GLY A 99 -12.07 -9.00 -6.95
CA GLY A 99 -10.86 -8.55 -7.60
C GLY A 99 -10.25 -7.33 -6.95
N VAL A 100 -9.01 -7.47 -6.51
CA VAL A 100 -8.31 -6.43 -5.76
C VAL A 100 -6.85 -6.38 -6.16
N TRP A 101 -6.26 -5.21 -5.88
CA TRP A 101 -4.81 -5.02 -5.93
C TRP A 101 -4.24 -5.26 -4.54
N VAL A 102 -3.17 -6.05 -4.48
CA VAL A 102 -2.45 -6.31 -3.23
C VAL A 102 -1.06 -5.72 -3.34
N ILE A 103 -0.73 -4.83 -2.41
CA ILE A 103 0.57 -4.18 -2.31
C ILE A 103 1.27 -4.76 -1.09
N VAL A 104 2.46 -5.30 -1.29
CA VAL A 104 3.22 -5.93 -0.20
C VAL A 104 4.07 -4.88 0.49
N ASN A 105 3.88 -4.77 1.80
CA ASN A 105 4.65 -3.88 2.67
C ASN A 105 5.80 -4.66 3.30
N CYS A 106 7.01 -4.20 3.07
CA CYS A 106 8.19 -4.74 3.73
C CYS A 106 8.67 -3.72 4.75
N PHE A 107 8.60 -4.09 6.02
CA PHE A 107 8.96 -3.16 7.09
C PHE A 107 10.46 -3.16 7.34
N PHE A 108 10.96 -1.99 7.77
CA PHE A 108 12.35 -1.88 8.14
C PHE A 108 12.63 -2.69 9.40
N ARG A 109 13.74 -3.42 9.40
CA ARG A 109 14.15 -4.16 10.59
C ARG A 109 14.63 -3.18 11.64
N ARG A 110 14.22 -3.46 12.86
CA ARG A 110 14.86 -2.85 14.03
C ARG A 110 16.13 -3.63 14.36
N VAL A 111 17.17 -2.91 14.54
CA VAL A 111 18.46 -3.46 14.92
C VAL A 111 18.61 -3.39 16.44
#